data_84b99e8ea31241b2304f9e6fe6f55b54
#
_entry.id   84b99e8ea31241b2304f9e6fe6f55b54
#
_cell.length_a   1.000
_cell.length_b   1.000
_cell.length_c   1.000
_cell.angle_alpha   90.00
_cell.angle_beta   90.00
_cell.angle_gamma   90.00
#
_symmetry.space_group_name_H-M   'P 1'
#
loop_
_entity.id
_entity.type
_entity.pdbx_description
1 polymer ?
#
loop_
_entity_poly.entity_id
_entity_poly.type
_entity_poly.pdbx_seq_one_letter_code
_entity_poly.pdbx_strand_id
1 'polypeptide(L)'
;HGFSYCYFRKSTQFRLVASQDEKPGYTILRYDSGKALLTLERDCAGVEHPGGSFPLLDLFFAEGGETEVFDGWFQAMGIKPRTEKKLAGYSSWYNRYQDITEDTIREDLTGCRSLLCLGDLFQIDDGWEPKVGDWLETDAQKFPHGLKGMVEEIHAAGFQAGLWLAPFVCEKDSALFRQHPDWLLKVNGAPWCCGCNWSSFYALDIDNPAVLDYLRRVFDRVLNDWGFDLVKLDFLYGAAPFGNARESRAGRMYRAMELLRSWCGQKTILGCGVPVMPAFGLVDYCRVSCDVGLDWDDVWYMRLFHRERVSTKPAINNTIFRRQLNGRAYGSDPDVFFLREENCKLTAEQKHTLATVNALLGNVFLTSDMPSHYTDAQRAEYRRLRTLFEHATQVQAEAENDRLYIRYLLEGTPQKLCFDLF
;
A
#
# COMPACT_ATOMS: atom_id res chain seq x y z
N HIS A 1 19.84 -6.52 -0.53
CA HIS A 1 19.39 -6.41 -1.91
C HIS A 1 18.05 -5.69 -1.97
N GLY A 2 17.71 -5.15 -3.14
CA GLY A 2 16.49 -4.41 -3.40
C GLY A 2 16.01 -4.58 -4.83
N PHE A 3 14.87 -3.96 -5.14
CA PHE A 3 14.28 -3.92 -6.47
C PHE A 3 14.22 -2.48 -6.95
N SER A 4 14.27 -2.29 -8.25
CA SER A 4 14.06 -1.05 -9.00
C SER A 4 15.10 0.03 -8.76
N TYR A 5 15.54 0.29 -7.53
CA TYR A 5 16.55 1.29 -7.24
C TYR A 5 17.31 0.99 -5.95
N CYS A 6 18.51 1.57 -5.86
CA CYS A 6 19.24 1.70 -4.60
C CYS A 6 19.97 3.05 -4.55
N TYR A 7 20.25 3.52 -3.37
CA TYR A 7 21.06 4.70 -3.17
C TYR A 7 22.08 4.52 -2.04
N PHE A 8 23.19 5.21 -2.18
CA PHE A 8 24.21 5.33 -1.13
C PHE A 8 24.20 6.78 -0.68
N ARG A 9 24.17 6.98 0.63
CA ARG A 9 24.16 8.31 1.25
C ARG A 9 25.41 8.55 2.06
N LYS A 10 26.01 9.73 1.88
CA LYS A 10 27.05 10.26 2.76
C LYS A 10 26.69 11.71 3.10
N SER A 11 26.31 11.95 4.34
CA SER A 11 25.74 13.24 4.76
C SER A 11 24.51 13.61 3.91
N THR A 12 24.55 14.74 3.23
CA THR A 12 23.48 15.24 2.31
C THR A 12 23.65 14.79 0.87
N GLN A 13 24.73 14.10 0.53
CA GLN A 13 25.00 13.62 -0.83
C GLN A 13 24.47 12.21 -1.04
N PHE A 14 23.78 12.02 -2.15
CA PHE A 14 23.22 10.76 -2.59
C PHE A 14 23.88 10.32 -3.89
N ARG A 15 24.10 9.02 -4.03
CA ARG A 15 24.42 8.35 -5.29
C ARG A 15 23.29 7.39 -5.57
N LEU A 16 22.51 7.64 -6.60
CA LEU A 16 21.37 6.85 -7.01
C LEU A 16 21.73 5.97 -8.20
N VAL A 17 21.33 4.70 -8.11
CA VAL A 17 21.30 3.74 -9.22
C VAL A 17 19.87 3.22 -9.32
N ALA A 18 19.19 3.49 -10.42
CA ALA A 18 17.76 3.20 -10.55
C ALA A 18 17.41 2.70 -11.96
N SER A 19 16.42 1.83 -12.04
CA SER A 19 15.85 1.38 -13.31
C SER A 19 14.96 2.46 -13.91
N GLN A 20 14.98 2.59 -15.24
CA GLN A 20 14.05 3.47 -15.98
C GLN A 20 12.88 2.69 -16.59
N ASP A 21 13.07 1.39 -16.86
CA ASP A 21 12.02 0.52 -17.40
C ASP A 21 12.17 -0.90 -16.84
N GLU A 22 11.08 -1.44 -16.30
CA GLU A 22 11.00 -2.81 -15.80
C GLU A 22 9.97 -3.69 -16.55
N LYS A 23 9.35 -3.20 -17.61
CA LYS A 23 8.44 -4.04 -18.42
C LYS A 23 9.15 -5.29 -18.99
N PRO A 24 10.41 -5.24 -19.45
CA PRO A 24 11.12 -6.45 -19.88
C PRO A 24 11.46 -7.42 -18.72
N GLY A 25 11.50 -6.94 -17.50
CA GLY A 25 11.81 -7.71 -16.28
C GLY A 25 12.14 -6.82 -15.11
N TYR A 26 11.97 -7.30 -13.88
CA TYR A 26 12.37 -6.56 -12.69
C TYR A 26 13.89 -6.37 -12.65
N THR A 27 14.32 -5.21 -12.19
CA THR A 27 15.73 -4.93 -11.89
C THR A 27 16.01 -5.26 -10.44
N ILE A 28 16.89 -6.22 -10.20
CA ILE A 28 17.33 -6.64 -8.87
C ILE A 28 18.71 -6.08 -8.63
N LEU A 29 18.90 -5.41 -7.49
CA LEU A 29 20.14 -4.79 -7.08
C LEU A 29 20.68 -5.51 -5.83
N ARG A 30 21.92 -5.98 -5.88
CA ARG A 30 22.59 -6.65 -4.77
C ARG A 30 23.91 -5.93 -4.46
N TYR A 31 24.06 -5.45 -3.24
CA TYR A 31 25.29 -4.83 -2.79
C TYR A 31 26.03 -5.73 -1.79
N ASP A 32 27.27 -6.05 -2.12
CA ASP A 32 28.21 -6.73 -1.24
C ASP A 32 29.17 -5.69 -0.64
N SER A 33 28.96 -5.36 0.63
CA SER A 33 29.77 -4.35 1.33
C SER A 33 31.21 -4.78 1.56
N GLY A 34 31.47 -6.09 1.67
CA GLY A 34 32.82 -6.63 1.85
C GLY A 34 33.68 -6.52 0.60
N LYS A 35 33.05 -6.53 -0.58
CA LYS A 35 33.70 -6.42 -1.87
C LYS A 35 33.52 -5.05 -2.52
N ALA A 36 32.73 -4.17 -1.92
CA ALA A 36 32.27 -2.91 -2.51
C ALA A 36 31.70 -3.09 -3.94
N LEU A 37 30.95 -4.17 -4.15
CA LEU A 37 30.42 -4.58 -5.44
C LEU A 37 28.89 -4.43 -5.48
N LEU A 38 28.38 -3.69 -6.46
CA LEU A 38 26.96 -3.63 -6.80
C LEU A 38 26.71 -4.51 -8.02
N THR A 39 25.90 -5.55 -7.86
CA THR A 39 25.44 -6.42 -8.95
C THR A 39 24.02 -6.04 -9.34
N LEU A 40 23.78 -5.94 -10.64
CA LEU A 40 22.47 -5.67 -11.23
C LEU A 40 22.05 -6.88 -12.05
N GLU A 41 20.84 -7.35 -11.80
CA GLU A 41 20.26 -8.51 -12.47
C GLU A 41 18.91 -8.11 -13.08
N ARG A 42 18.59 -8.66 -14.27
CA ARG A 42 17.25 -8.56 -14.87
C ARG A 42 16.52 -9.87 -14.68
N ASP A 43 15.35 -9.83 -14.03
CA ASP A 43 14.47 -10.98 -13.90
C ASP A 43 13.53 -11.09 -15.10
N CYS A 44 13.97 -11.83 -16.09
CA CYS A 44 13.23 -12.14 -17.31
C CYS A 44 12.95 -13.64 -17.42
N ALA A 45 12.82 -14.34 -16.30
CA ALA A 45 12.60 -15.80 -16.28
C ALA A 45 11.36 -16.20 -17.06
N GLY A 46 11.52 -17.20 -17.93
CA GLY A 46 10.44 -17.77 -18.75
C GLY A 46 10.17 -17.01 -20.06
N VAL A 47 10.78 -15.85 -20.30
CA VAL A 47 10.61 -15.12 -21.56
C VAL A 47 11.44 -15.75 -22.66
N GLU A 48 10.80 -16.06 -23.79
CA GLU A 48 11.47 -16.51 -24.99
C GLU A 48 11.84 -15.33 -25.89
N HIS A 49 13.11 -15.24 -26.26
CA HIS A 49 13.59 -14.20 -27.16
C HIS A 49 13.89 -14.78 -28.53
N PRO A 50 13.22 -14.31 -29.61
CA PRO A 50 13.33 -14.93 -30.94
C PRO A 50 14.67 -14.67 -31.64
N GLY A 51 15.63 -14.07 -30.97
CA GLY A 51 16.94 -13.67 -31.50
C GLY A 51 17.08 -12.14 -31.63
N GLY A 52 18.30 -11.69 -31.93
CA GLY A 52 18.63 -10.26 -31.95
C GLY A 52 19.06 -9.69 -30.60
N SER A 53 18.86 -8.38 -30.35
CA SER A 53 19.20 -7.71 -29.09
C SER A 53 18.05 -7.76 -28.10
N PHE A 54 18.35 -8.04 -26.85
CA PHE A 54 17.40 -7.95 -25.72
C PHE A 54 17.73 -6.74 -24.85
N PRO A 55 16.75 -5.87 -24.50
CA PRO A 55 16.99 -4.73 -23.63
C PRO A 55 17.21 -5.20 -22.19
N LEU A 56 18.47 -5.47 -21.82
CA LEU A 56 18.80 -6.07 -20.54
C LEU A 56 18.54 -5.10 -19.39
N LEU A 57 19.14 -3.90 -19.44
CA LEU A 57 19.02 -2.90 -18.38
C LEU A 57 18.95 -1.50 -19.03
N ASP A 58 18.02 -0.69 -18.52
CA ASP A 58 17.95 0.75 -18.74
C ASP A 58 18.04 1.44 -17.39
N LEU A 59 19.14 2.17 -17.15
CA LEU A 59 19.52 2.64 -15.82
C LEU A 59 19.74 4.14 -15.80
N PHE A 60 19.28 4.74 -14.72
CA PHE A 60 19.56 6.12 -14.34
C PHE A 60 20.64 6.16 -13.25
N PHE A 61 21.65 7.00 -13.44
CA PHE A 61 22.71 7.25 -12.47
C PHE A 61 22.79 8.73 -12.17
N ALA A 62 22.77 9.10 -10.90
CA ALA A 62 22.94 10.48 -10.47
C ALA A 62 23.68 10.59 -9.14
N GLU A 63 24.40 11.69 -8.96
CA GLU A 63 25.02 12.09 -7.68
C GLU A 63 24.67 13.55 -7.41
N GLY A 64 24.24 13.84 -6.18
CA GLY A 64 23.82 15.18 -5.77
C GLY A 64 22.99 15.18 -4.49
N GLY A 65 22.25 16.24 -4.29
CA GLY A 65 21.28 16.34 -3.18
C GLY A 65 20.09 15.37 -3.37
N GLU A 66 19.42 14.99 -2.26
CA GLU A 66 18.30 14.05 -2.30
C GLU A 66 17.24 14.46 -3.33
N THR A 67 16.78 15.72 -3.26
CA THR A 67 15.75 16.22 -4.18
C THR A 67 16.22 16.18 -5.61
N GLU A 68 17.43 16.66 -5.89
CA GLU A 68 17.99 16.70 -7.22
C GLU A 68 18.06 15.33 -7.91
N VAL A 69 18.60 14.32 -7.22
CA VAL A 69 18.79 13.00 -7.82
C VAL A 69 17.46 12.25 -8.02
N PHE A 70 16.52 12.37 -7.09
CA PHE A 70 15.23 11.69 -7.22
C PHE A 70 14.29 12.42 -8.19
N ASP A 71 14.24 13.75 -8.18
CA ASP A 71 13.45 14.51 -9.16
C ASP A 71 13.98 14.25 -10.57
N GLY A 72 15.32 14.22 -10.76
CA GLY A 72 15.94 13.86 -12.02
C GLY A 72 15.55 12.48 -12.53
N TRP A 73 15.48 11.47 -11.63
CA TRP A 73 15.07 10.13 -12.01
C TRP A 73 13.62 10.09 -12.50
N PHE A 74 12.68 10.65 -11.74
CA PHE A 74 11.26 10.69 -12.13
C PHE A 74 11.02 11.53 -13.40
N GLN A 75 11.76 12.63 -13.56
CA GLN A 75 11.74 13.42 -14.78
C GLN A 75 12.25 12.63 -16.01
N ALA A 76 13.32 11.86 -15.85
CA ALA A 76 13.85 11.02 -16.92
C ALA A 76 12.85 9.96 -17.39
N MET A 77 12.07 9.39 -16.46
CA MET A 77 11.01 8.45 -16.79
C MET A 77 9.72 9.11 -17.29
N GLY A 78 9.59 10.43 -17.20
CA GLY A 78 8.34 11.15 -17.51
C GLY A 78 7.18 10.84 -16.56
N ILE A 79 7.47 10.33 -15.36
CA ILE A 79 6.48 9.94 -14.36
C ILE A 79 6.13 11.14 -13.44
N LYS A 80 4.85 11.30 -13.17
CA LYS A 80 4.31 12.26 -12.20
C LYS A 80 3.30 11.56 -11.29
N PRO A 81 3.19 11.98 -10.03
CA PRO A 81 2.16 11.47 -9.14
C PRO A 81 0.77 11.87 -9.68
N ARG A 82 -0.20 11.02 -9.48
CA ARG A 82 -1.59 11.28 -9.90
C ARG A 82 -2.28 12.30 -9.00
N THR A 83 -1.83 12.40 -7.77
CA THR A 83 -2.35 13.36 -6.79
C THR A 83 -1.24 13.92 -5.92
N GLU A 84 -1.37 15.18 -5.53
CA GLU A 84 -0.55 15.83 -4.51
C GLU A 84 -1.35 15.99 -3.20
N LYS A 85 -2.64 15.60 -3.19
CA LYS A 85 -3.50 15.74 -2.03
C LYS A 85 -3.05 14.79 -0.91
N LYS A 86 -3.11 15.28 0.31
CA LYS A 86 -2.98 14.47 1.51
C LYS A 86 -4.32 13.82 1.82
N LEU A 87 -4.29 12.55 2.23
CA LEU A 87 -5.47 11.74 2.53
C LEU A 87 -5.45 11.36 4.00
N ALA A 88 -6.35 11.91 4.80
CA ALA A 88 -6.55 11.50 6.17
C ALA A 88 -7.86 10.74 6.33
N GLY A 89 -8.01 9.99 7.42
CA GLY A 89 -9.24 9.25 7.65
C GLY A 89 -9.14 8.09 8.63
N TYR A 90 -10.01 7.13 8.40
CA TYR A 90 -10.20 5.92 9.19
C TYR A 90 -10.20 4.67 8.31
N SER A 91 -9.65 3.57 8.84
CA SER A 91 -9.75 2.23 8.27
C SER A 91 -10.25 1.25 9.34
N SER A 92 -11.21 0.39 8.99
CA SER A 92 -11.80 -0.56 9.94
C SER A 92 -10.87 -1.71 10.32
N TRP A 93 -9.78 -1.97 9.57
CA TRP A 93 -8.99 -3.20 9.68
C TRP A 93 -8.54 -3.51 11.11
N TYR A 94 -7.65 -2.72 11.71
CA TYR A 94 -7.11 -3.03 13.04
C TYR A 94 -8.08 -2.78 14.21
N ASN A 95 -9.20 -2.11 13.94
CA ASN A 95 -10.26 -1.93 14.92
C ASN A 95 -11.15 -3.17 14.99
N ARG A 96 -11.49 -3.76 13.85
CA ARG A 96 -12.49 -4.82 13.73
C ARG A 96 -11.97 -6.11 13.07
N TYR A 97 -10.86 -6.03 12.31
CA TYR A 97 -10.46 -7.10 11.39
C TYR A 97 -11.64 -7.51 10.50
N GLN A 98 -11.86 -8.80 10.29
CA GLN A 98 -13.01 -9.31 9.53
C GLN A 98 -14.35 -9.32 10.31
N ASP A 99 -14.36 -8.94 11.59
CA ASP A 99 -15.58 -8.93 12.43
C ASP A 99 -16.36 -7.61 12.23
N ILE A 100 -16.62 -7.26 10.98
CA ILE A 100 -17.42 -6.09 10.59
C ILE A 100 -18.83 -6.50 10.20
N THR A 101 -19.80 -5.65 10.56
CA THR A 101 -21.21 -5.75 10.17
C THR A 101 -21.74 -4.37 9.87
N GLU A 102 -22.92 -4.26 9.27
CA GLU A 102 -23.59 -2.96 9.08
C GLU A 102 -23.65 -2.14 10.37
N ASP A 103 -24.00 -2.79 11.49
CA ASP A 103 -24.13 -2.10 12.77
C ASP A 103 -22.79 -1.64 13.32
N THR A 104 -21.75 -2.48 13.26
CA THR A 104 -20.41 -2.09 13.72
C THR A 104 -19.79 -0.99 12.85
N ILE A 105 -20.03 -1.00 11.56
CA ILE A 105 -19.57 0.08 10.65
C ILE A 105 -20.33 1.40 10.93
N ARG A 106 -21.64 1.36 11.25
CA ARG A 106 -22.39 2.56 11.69
C ARG A 106 -21.91 3.10 13.03
N GLU A 107 -21.54 2.20 13.96
CA GLU A 107 -20.91 2.60 15.22
C GLU A 107 -19.58 3.34 14.97
N ASP A 108 -18.72 2.76 14.13
CA ASP A 108 -17.43 3.37 13.74
C ASP A 108 -17.64 4.73 13.04
N LEU A 109 -18.59 4.80 12.10
CA LEU A 109 -18.92 6.04 11.39
C LEU A 109 -19.40 7.14 12.36
N THR A 110 -20.21 6.76 13.35
CA THR A 110 -20.69 7.69 14.39
C THR A 110 -19.53 8.20 15.24
N GLY A 111 -18.61 7.32 15.65
CA GLY A 111 -17.40 7.68 16.38
C GLY A 111 -16.50 8.63 15.56
N CYS A 112 -16.32 8.34 14.28
CA CYS A 112 -15.48 9.13 13.38
C CYS A 112 -16.00 10.57 13.18
N ARG A 113 -17.31 10.82 13.21
CA ARG A 113 -17.87 12.19 13.11
C ARG A 113 -17.36 13.14 14.19
N SER A 114 -16.89 12.62 15.32
CA SER A 114 -16.35 13.42 16.41
C SER A 114 -14.89 13.83 16.24
N LEU A 115 -14.20 13.24 15.26
CA LEU A 115 -12.74 13.38 15.11
C LEU A 115 -12.32 13.77 13.69
N LEU A 116 -12.91 13.16 12.66
CA LEU A 116 -12.54 13.40 11.28
C LEU A 116 -13.12 14.70 10.73
N CYS A 117 -12.47 15.23 9.71
CA CYS A 117 -12.91 16.42 8.99
C CYS A 117 -13.74 16.07 7.75
N LEU A 118 -14.51 17.02 7.26
CA LEU A 118 -15.23 16.85 5.98
C LEU A 118 -14.25 16.56 4.84
N GLY A 119 -14.57 15.57 4.04
CA GLY A 119 -13.74 15.10 2.93
C GLY A 119 -12.68 14.08 3.30
N ASP A 120 -12.54 13.73 4.59
CA ASP A 120 -11.68 12.61 5.02
C ASP A 120 -12.21 11.27 4.52
N LEU A 121 -11.36 10.27 4.48
CA LEU A 121 -11.69 8.91 4.09
C LEU A 121 -12.33 8.13 5.25
N PHE A 122 -13.41 7.43 4.97
CA PHE A 122 -13.92 6.34 5.80
C PHE A 122 -13.83 5.04 4.99
N GLN A 123 -12.89 4.16 5.35
CA GLN A 123 -12.60 2.94 4.61
C GLN A 123 -13.14 1.71 5.33
N ILE A 124 -13.97 0.94 4.63
CA ILE A 124 -14.38 -0.42 4.99
C ILE A 124 -13.33 -1.37 4.45
N ASP A 125 -12.64 -2.08 5.34
CA ASP A 125 -11.60 -3.05 5.00
C ASP A 125 -12.17 -4.47 4.81
N ASP A 126 -11.33 -5.50 4.73
CA ASP A 126 -11.67 -6.92 4.51
C ASP A 126 -12.78 -7.41 5.48
N GLY A 127 -13.69 -8.22 5.00
CA GLY A 127 -14.75 -8.89 5.77
C GLY A 127 -16.18 -8.50 5.39
N TRP A 128 -16.39 -7.67 4.39
CA TRP A 128 -17.71 -7.29 3.88
C TRP A 128 -18.26 -8.29 2.86
N GLU A 129 -17.39 -8.98 2.15
CA GLU A 129 -17.68 -9.97 1.13
C GLU A 129 -17.99 -11.35 1.75
N PRO A 130 -18.73 -12.23 1.05
CA PRO A 130 -18.96 -13.60 1.51
C PRO A 130 -17.66 -14.39 1.67
N LYS A 131 -16.78 -14.26 0.68
CA LYS A 131 -15.45 -14.85 0.60
C LYS A 131 -14.57 -14.03 -0.34
N VAL A 132 -13.26 -13.98 -0.05
CA VAL A 132 -12.29 -13.33 -0.93
C VAL A 132 -12.35 -13.93 -2.32
N GLY A 133 -12.71 -13.10 -3.31
CA GLY A 133 -12.99 -13.53 -4.69
C GLY A 133 -14.44 -13.35 -5.11
N ASP A 134 -15.40 -13.41 -4.20
CA ASP A 134 -16.84 -13.30 -4.49
C ASP A 134 -17.31 -11.82 -4.40
N TRP A 135 -16.68 -10.93 -5.16
CA TRP A 135 -16.76 -9.46 -5.03
C TRP A 135 -18.07 -8.82 -5.51
N LEU A 136 -18.95 -9.56 -6.16
CA LEU A 136 -20.21 -9.01 -6.68
C LEU A 136 -21.36 -9.05 -5.64
N GLU A 137 -21.12 -9.69 -4.50
CA GLU A 137 -22.10 -9.88 -3.43
C GLU A 137 -21.50 -9.45 -2.09
N THR A 138 -22.37 -9.11 -1.14
CA THR A 138 -21.98 -8.87 0.26
C THR A 138 -22.30 -10.11 1.08
N ASP A 139 -21.61 -10.30 2.22
CA ASP A 139 -22.02 -11.30 3.20
C ASP A 139 -23.41 -10.94 3.74
N ALA A 140 -24.42 -11.74 3.39
CA ALA A 140 -25.82 -11.48 3.69
C ALA A 140 -26.13 -11.50 5.20
N GLN A 141 -25.26 -12.09 6.03
CA GLN A 141 -25.42 -12.07 7.49
C GLN A 141 -24.86 -10.80 8.10
N LYS A 142 -23.73 -10.30 7.54
CA LYS A 142 -23.04 -9.11 8.01
C LYS A 142 -23.61 -7.82 7.39
N PHE A 143 -23.95 -7.86 6.11
CA PHE A 143 -24.45 -6.74 5.31
C PHE A 143 -25.76 -7.11 4.57
N PRO A 144 -26.85 -7.38 5.29
CA PRO A 144 -28.10 -7.86 4.70
C PRO A 144 -28.75 -6.86 3.74
N HIS A 145 -28.43 -5.56 3.85
CA HIS A 145 -28.95 -4.52 2.95
C HIS A 145 -27.93 -4.10 1.87
N GLY A 146 -26.76 -4.77 1.81
CA GLY A 146 -25.69 -4.44 0.89
C GLY A 146 -24.92 -3.16 1.28
N LEU A 147 -24.01 -2.72 0.41
CA LEU A 147 -23.11 -1.60 0.73
C LEU A 147 -23.57 -0.25 0.19
N LYS A 148 -24.52 -0.19 -0.75
CA LYS A 148 -24.96 1.08 -1.34
C LYS A 148 -25.51 2.06 -0.29
N GLY A 149 -26.41 1.60 0.57
CA GLY A 149 -26.97 2.42 1.66
C GLY A 149 -25.88 2.89 2.63
N MET A 150 -24.89 2.04 2.91
CA MET A 150 -23.75 2.39 3.76
C MET A 150 -22.90 3.51 3.13
N VAL A 151 -22.65 3.46 1.82
CA VAL A 151 -21.96 4.55 1.10
C VAL A 151 -22.73 5.86 1.20
N GLU A 152 -24.05 5.82 1.05
CA GLU A 152 -24.91 7.00 1.20
C GLU A 152 -24.82 7.58 2.64
N GLU A 153 -24.77 6.73 3.67
CA GLU A 153 -24.58 7.14 5.06
C GLU A 153 -23.20 7.77 5.30
N ILE A 154 -22.12 7.23 4.69
CA ILE A 154 -20.77 7.77 4.75
C ILE A 154 -20.70 9.14 4.08
N HIS A 155 -21.30 9.27 2.89
CA HIS A 155 -21.37 10.56 2.18
C HIS A 155 -22.21 11.59 2.95
N ALA A 156 -23.34 11.19 3.55
CA ALA A 156 -24.16 12.06 4.40
C ALA A 156 -23.42 12.52 5.66
N ALA A 157 -22.41 11.76 6.14
CA ALA A 157 -21.51 12.18 7.19
C ALA A 157 -20.43 13.19 6.71
N GLY A 158 -20.32 13.41 5.41
CA GLY A 158 -19.34 14.32 4.78
C GLY A 158 -18.00 13.66 4.47
N PHE A 159 -17.90 12.33 4.47
CA PHE A 159 -16.68 11.57 4.21
C PHE A 159 -16.66 10.97 2.82
N GLN A 160 -15.47 10.66 2.32
CA GLN A 160 -15.26 9.81 1.16
C GLN A 160 -15.40 8.35 1.57
N ALA A 161 -16.09 7.55 0.75
CA ALA A 161 -16.25 6.12 1.00
C ALA A 161 -15.12 5.32 0.33
N GLY A 162 -14.41 4.51 1.12
CA GLY A 162 -13.38 3.59 0.62
C GLY A 162 -13.75 2.13 0.85
N LEU A 163 -13.34 1.23 -0.07
CA LEU A 163 -13.55 -0.21 0.04
C LEU A 163 -12.26 -0.97 -0.26
N TRP A 164 -12.00 -2.00 0.55
CA TRP A 164 -10.92 -2.94 0.32
C TRP A 164 -11.33 -4.06 -0.65
N LEU A 165 -10.39 -4.46 -1.53
CA LEU A 165 -10.52 -5.57 -2.46
C LEU A 165 -9.14 -6.21 -2.67
N ALA A 166 -9.12 -7.54 -2.92
CA ALA A 166 -7.95 -8.27 -3.41
C ALA A 166 -8.24 -8.86 -4.81
N PRO A 167 -8.23 -8.03 -5.88
CA PRO A 167 -8.89 -8.35 -7.14
C PRO A 167 -8.28 -9.52 -7.91
N PHE A 168 -6.98 -9.80 -7.73
CA PHE A 168 -6.28 -10.83 -8.51
C PHE A 168 -6.16 -12.18 -7.82
N VAL A 169 -6.86 -12.36 -6.71
CA VAL A 169 -6.83 -13.61 -5.95
C VAL A 169 -8.24 -14.01 -5.52
N CYS A 170 -8.40 -15.30 -5.23
CA CYS A 170 -9.59 -15.83 -4.58
C CYS A 170 -9.21 -16.87 -3.54
N GLU A 171 -9.94 -16.94 -2.44
CA GLU A 171 -9.75 -17.99 -1.45
C GLU A 171 -10.38 -19.30 -1.87
N LYS A 172 -9.87 -20.41 -1.32
CA LYS A 172 -10.30 -21.77 -1.67
C LYS A 172 -11.79 -22.03 -1.45
N ASP A 173 -12.36 -21.40 -0.40
CA ASP A 173 -13.75 -21.60 -0.04
C ASP A 173 -14.71 -20.63 -0.76
N SER A 174 -14.22 -19.77 -1.66
CA SER A 174 -15.06 -18.88 -2.48
C SER A 174 -15.89 -19.67 -3.50
N ALA A 175 -17.03 -19.11 -3.88
CA ALA A 175 -17.83 -19.64 -4.98
C ALA A 175 -17.06 -19.55 -6.29
N LEU A 176 -16.30 -18.47 -6.50
CA LEU A 176 -15.46 -18.29 -7.67
C LEU A 176 -14.46 -19.44 -7.86
N PHE A 177 -13.72 -19.80 -6.80
CA PHE A 177 -12.74 -20.91 -6.87
C PHE A 177 -13.41 -22.24 -7.26
N ARG A 178 -14.59 -22.53 -6.69
CA ARG A 178 -15.29 -23.79 -6.94
C ARG A 178 -15.96 -23.87 -8.31
N GLN A 179 -16.54 -22.75 -8.76
CA GLN A 179 -17.34 -22.71 -10.00
C GLN A 179 -16.49 -22.47 -11.24
N HIS A 180 -15.33 -21.82 -11.10
CA HIS A 180 -14.47 -21.41 -12.19
C HIS A 180 -13.02 -21.87 -12.03
N PRO A 181 -12.74 -23.18 -11.95
CA PRO A 181 -11.38 -23.72 -11.82
C PRO A 181 -10.51 -23.44 -13.06
N ASP A 182 -11.10 -23.04 -14.17
CA ASP A 182 -10.47 -22.59 -15.40
C ASP A 182 -10.00 -21.13 -15.36
N TRP A 183 -10.43 -20.35 -14.35
CA TRP A 183 -10.01 -18.98 -14.13
C TRP A 183 -8.73 -18.87 -13.28
N LEU A 184 -8.32 -19.97 -12.66
CA LEU A 184 -7.16 -19.99 -11.79
C LEU A 184 -5.87 -20.11 -12.61
N LEU A 185 -4.87 -19.30 -12.26
CA LEU A 185 -3.52 -19.46 -12.79
C LEU A 185 -2.97 -20.82 -12.36
N LYS A 186 -2.51 -21.63 -13.33
CA LYS A 186 -2.03 -22.98 -13.08
C LYS A 186 -0.54 -23.10 -13.38
N VAL A 187 0.15 -23.85 -12.53
CA VAL A 187 1.54 -24.28 -12.73
C VAL A 187 1.56 -25.80 -12.69
N ASN A 188 2.09 -26.42 -13.72
CA ASN A 188 2.09 -27.89 -13.87
C ASN A 188 0.69 -28.53 -13.69
N GLY A 189 -0.35 -27.82 -14.17
CA GLY A 189 -1.75 -28.28 -14.11
C GLY A 189 -2.46 -28.04 -12.76
N ALA A 190 -1.76 -27.57 -11.73
CA ALA A 190 -2.34 -27.27 -10.42
C ALA A 190 -2.51 -25.75 -10.21
N PRO A 191 -3.61 -25.29 -9.55
CA PRO A 191 -3.79 -23.89 -9.18
C PRO A 191 -2.62 -23.37 -8.33
N TRP A 192 -2.15 -22.14 -8.64
CA TRP A 192 -1.07 -21.53 -7.90
C TRP A 192 -1.56 -20.88 -6.61
N CYS A 193 -1.11 -21.44 -5.46
CA CYS A 193 -1.38 -20.87 -4.14
C CYS A 193 -0.43 -19.68 -3.86
N CYS A 194 -1.00 -18.52 -3.61
CA CYS A 194 -0.26 -17.30 -3.29
C CYS A 194 0.05 -17.13 -1.81
N GLY A 195 -0.68 -17.81 -0.93
CA GLY A 195 -0.48 -17.72 0.52
C GLY A 195 -1.51 -18.47 1.34
N CYS A 196 -1.39 -18.36 2.66
CA CYS A 196 -2.15 -19.13 3.64
C CYS A 196 -3.24 -18.31 4.36
N ASN A 197 -3.44 -17.05 3.98
CA ASN A 197 -4.49 -16.22 4.56
C ASN A 197 -5.86 -16.83 4.21
N TRP A 198 -6.86 -16.57 5.04
CA TRP A 198 -8.23 -17.13 4.90
C TRP A 198 -8.19 -18.67 4.81
N SER A 199 -8.87 -19.26 3.83
CA SER A 199 -8.81 -20.71 3.54
C SER A 199 -7.67 -21.11 2.58
N SER A 200 -6.56 -20.37 2.53
CA SER A 200 -5.55 -20.26 1.48
C SER A 200 -6.10 -19.58 0.22
N PHE A 201 -5.26 -18.79 -0.47
CA PHE A 201 -5.71 -18.04 -1.63
C PHE A 201 -4.86 -18.30 -2.86
N TYR A 202 -5.48 -18.16 -4.02
CA TYR A 202 -4.98 -18.59 -5.30
C TYR A 202 -5.05 -17.46 -6.33
N ALA A 203 -4.04 -17.40 -7.20
CA ALA A 203 -3.98 -16.42 -8.26
C ALA A 203 -5.04 -16.65 -9.35
N LEU A 204 -5.69 -15.58 -9.78
CA LEU A 204 -6.50 -15.55 -10.98
C LEU A 204 -5.62 -15.37 -12.22
N ASP A 205 -5.99 -16.00 -13.33
CA ASP A 205 -5.25 -15.87 -14.59
C ASP A 205 -5.71 -14.62 -15.36
N ILE A 206 -4.91 -13.58 -15.33
CA ILE A 206 -5.19 -12.33 -16.05
C ILE A 206 -5.04 -12.44 -17.58
N ASP A 207 -4.64 -13.60 -18.12
CA ASP A 207 -4.68 -13.88 -19.55
C ASP A 207 -6.05 -14.47 -19.97
N ASN A 208 -6.88 -14.87 -19.03
CA ASN A 208 -8.23 -15.37 -19.29
C ASN A 208 -9.21 -14.19 -19.46
N PRO A 209 -9.83 -14.02 -20.67
CA PRO A 209 -10.78 -12.92 -20.89
C PRO A 209 -12.00 -12.93 -19.96
N ALA A 210 -12.44 -14.12 -19.49
CA ALA A 210 -13.56 -14.24 -18.57
C ALA A 210 -13.21 -13.64 -17.18
N VAL A 211 -11.97 -13.83 -16.72
CA VAL A 211 -11.45 -13.18 -15.49
C VAL A 211 -11.46 -11.67 -15.65
N LEU A 212 -10.98 -11.14 -16.77
CA LEU A 212 -10.97 -9.69 -17.02
C LEU A 212 -12.38 -9.12 -17.08
N ASP A 213 -13.33 -9.82 -17.72
CA ASP A 213 -14.73 -9.37 -17.74
C ASP A 213 -15.37 -9.40 -16.35
N TYR A 214 -15.10 -10.46 -15.58
CA TYR A 214 -15.54 -10.53 -14.18
C TYR A 214 -15.02 -9.34 -13.36
N LEU A 215 -13.72 -9.08 -13.40
CA LEU A 215 -13.12 -7.98 -12.65
C LEU A 215 -13.64 -6.62 -13.10
N ARG A 216 -13.82 -6.41 -14.41
CA ARG A 216 -14.43 -5.17 -14.93
C ARG A 216 -15.82 -4.95 -14.33
N ARG A 217 -16.65 -6.00 -14.23
CA ARG A 217 -17.97 -5.92 -13.60
C ARG A 217 -17.89 -5.65 -12.10
N VAL A 218 -16.87 -6.19 -11.42
CA VAL A 218 -16.64 -5.89 -9.99
C VAL A 218 -16.35 -4.40 -9.79
N PHE A 219 -15.44 -3.82 -10.57
CA PHE A 219 -15.12 -2.40 -10.45
C PHE A 219 -16.30 -1.51 -10.84
N ASP A 220 -17.08 -1.89 -11.84
CA ASP A 220 -18.32 -1.17 -12.20
C ASP A 220 -19.33 -1.22 -11.05
N ARG A 221 -19.55 -2.37 -10.45
CA ARG A 221 -20.41 -2.55 -9.26
C ARG A 221 -19.97 -1.68 -8.09
N VAL A 222 -18.69 -1.74 -7.73
CA VAL A 222 -18.15 -1.04 -6.56
C VAL A 222 -18.16 0.49 -6.77
N LEU A 223 -17.67 0.94 -7.91
CA LEU A 223 -17.43 2.37 -8.15
C LEU A 223 -18.65 3.13 -8.68
N ASN A 224 -19.50 2.46 -9.46
CA ASN A 224 -20.67 3.10 -10.10
C ASN A 224 -21.99 2.72 -9.43
N ASP A 225 -22.26 1.41 -9.20
CA ASP A 225 -23.52 0.98 -8.61
C ASP A 225 -23.60 1.29 -7.11
N TRP A 226 -22.53 0.97 -6.35
CA TRP A 226 -22.46 1.26 -4.91
C TRP A 226 -21.97 2.68 -4.63
N GLY A 227 -21.14 3.26 -5.50
CA GLY A 227 -20.74 4.64 -5.45
C GLY A 227 -19.49 4.94 -4.62
N PHE A 228 -18.63 3.97 -4.34
CA PHE A 228 -17.37 4.21 -3.63
C PHE A 228 -16.47 5.21 -4.37
N ASP A 229 -15.71 6.00 -3.62
CA ASP A 229 -14.79 7.03 -4.14
C ASP A 229 -13.36 6.51 -4.26
N LEU A 230 -13.00 5.56 -3.40
CA LEU A 230 -11.69 4.98 -3.30
C LEU A 230 -11.77 3.46 -3.20
N VAL A 231 -10.82 2.78 -3.85
CA VAL A 231 -10.56 1.36 -3.64
C VAL A 231 -9.15 1.15 -3.11
N LYS A 232 -9.04 0.46 -1.96
CA LYS A 232 -7.77 -0.12 -1.50
C LYS A 232 -7.63 -1.48 -2.15
N LEU A 233 -6.64 -1.61 -3.01
CA LEU A 233 -6.39 -2.82 -3.80
C LEU A 233 -5.19 -3.56 -3.24
N ASP A 234 -5.44 -4.73 -2.66
CA ASP A 234 -4.44 -5.50 -1.94
C ASP A 234 -4.05 -6.79 -2.66
N PHE A 235 -2.97 -7.44 -2.18
CA PHE A 235 -2.41 -8.66 -2.75
C PHE A 235 -2.18 -8.58 -4.27
N LEU A 236 -1.83 -7.38 -4.77
CA LEU A 236 -1.72 -7.11 -6.20
C LEU A 236 -0.64 -7.97 -6.88
N TYR A 237 0.39 -8.41 -6.15
CA TYR A 237 1.40 -9.34 -6.65
C TYR A 237 0.80 -10.66 -7.18
N GLY A 238 -0.41 -11.02 -6.75
CA GLY A 238 -1.14 -12.19 -7.21
C GLY A 238 -1.43 -12.19 -8.72
N ALA A 239 -1.45 -11.01 -9.36
CA ALA A 239 -1.63 -10.90 -10.82
C ALA A 239 -0.48 -11.50 -11.63
N ALA A 240 0.74 -11.50 -11.09
CA ALA A 240 1.94 -11.80 -11.86
C ALA A 240 2.99 -12.58 -11.03
N PRO A 241 2.66 -13.74 -10.45
CA PRO A 241 3.64 -14.55 -9.73
C PRO A 241 4.72 -15.11 -10.68
N PHE A 242 4.38 -15.29 -11.96
CA PHE A 242 5.27 -15.77 -13.01
C PHE A 242 5.10 -14.97 -14.30
N GLY A 243 6.15 -14.97 -15.12
CA GLY A 243 6.09 -14.63 -16.53
C GLY A 243 5.63 -15.82 -17.39
N ASN A 244 5.60 -15.61 -18.68
CA ASN A 244 5.40 -16.64 -19.70
C ASN A 244 6.35 -16.41 -20.88
N ALA A 245 6.25 -17.23 -21.93
CA ALA A 245 7.12 -17.11 -23.11
C ALA A 245 7.07 -15.73 -23.79
N ARG A 246 5.98 -14.98 -23.64
CA ARG A 246 5.77 -13.67 -24.30
C ARG A 246 6.08 -12.48 -23.42
N GLU A 247 5.92 -12.63 -22.11
CA GLU A 247 5.92 -11.51 -21.17
C GLU A 247 6.55 -11.90 -19.83
N SER A 248 7.45 -11.06 -19.31
CA SER A 248 8.01 -11.25 -17.97
C SER A 248 6.93 -11.06 -16.89
N ARG A 249 7.19 -11.55 -15.67
CA ARG A 249 6.27 -11.29 -14.55
C ARG A 249 6.16 -9.79 -14.24
N ALA A 250 7.20 -9.01 -14.52
CA ALA A 250 7.13 -7.55 -14.40
C ALA A 250 6.19 -6.95 -15.46
N GLY A 251 6.33 -7.33 -16.74
CA GLY A 251 5.41 -6.90 -17.81
C GLY A 251 3.96 -7.21 -17.49
N ARG A 252 3.68 -8.45 -17.03
CA ARG A 252 2.34 -8.85 -16.57
C ARG A 252 1.83 -7.96 -15.44
N MET A 253 2.70 -7.57 -14.50
CA MET A 253 2.31 -6.69 -13.40
C MET A 253 1.97 -5.28 -13.90
N TYR A 254 2.77 -4.73 -14.82
CA TYR A 254 2.45 -3.44 -15.47
C TYR A 254 1.09 -3.49 -16.16
N ARG A 255 0.84 -4.53 -16.95
CA ARG A 255 -0.45 -4.74 -17.64
C ARG A 255 -1.61 -4.85 -16.64
N ALA A 256 -1.43 -5.57 -15.53
CA ALA A 256 -2.43 -5.65 -14.47
C ALA A 256 -2.74 -4.28 -13.86
N MET A 257 -1.72 -3.46 -13.59
CA MET A 257 -1.92 -2.11 -13.04
C MET A 257 -2.56 -1.16 -14.05
N GLU A 258 -2.23 -1.26 -15.34
CA GLU A 258 -2.87 -0.50 -16.42
C GLU A 258 -4.37 -0.88 -16.55
N LEU A 259 -4.71 -2.18 -16.44
CA LEU A 259 -6.10 -2.64 -16.40
C LEU A 259 -6.87 -2.06 -15.22
N LEU A 260 -6.31 -2.15 -14.00
CA LEU A 260 -6.94 -1.57 -12.81
C LEU A 260 -7.20 -0.08 -12.99
N ARG A 261 -6.23 0.67 -13.48
CA ARG A 261 -6.42 2.10 -13.74
C ARG A 261 -7.49 2.36 -14.79
N SER A 262 -7.57 1.54 -15.84
CA SER A 262 -8.58 1.67 -16.87
C SER A 262 -10.00 1.43 -16.33
N TRP A 263 -10.19 0.47 -15.43
CA TRP A 263 -11.48 0.16 -14.81
C TRP A 263 -11.88 1.20 -13.75
N CYS A 264 -10.90 1.71 -13.00
CA CYS A 264 -11.16 2.74 -11.97
C CYS A 264 -11.32 4.16 -12.56
N GLY A 265 -10.89 4.41 -13.80
CA GLY A 265 -10.99 5.73 -14.43
C GLY A 265 -10.32 6.83 -13.60
N GLN A 266 -11.11 7.76 -13.07
CA GLN A 266 -10.62 8.86 -12.21
C GLN A 266 -10.83 8.62 -10.71
N LYS A 267 -11.43 7.49 -10.33
CA LYS A 267 -11.59 7.12 -8.92
C LYS A 267 -10.23 6.84 -8.29
N THR A 268 -10.13 7.04 -6.99
CA THR A 268 -8.88 6.92 -6.24
C THR A 268 -8.48 5.46 -6.04
N ILE A 269 -7.23 5.13 -6.34
CA ILE A 269 -6.63 3.82 -6.04
C ILE A 269 -5.57 3.99 -4.94
N LEU A 270 -5.72 3.25 -3.85
CA LEU A 270 -4.69 2.97 -2.88
C LEU A 270 -4.15 1.57 -3.13
N GLY A 271 -2.94 1.47 -3.68
CA GLY A 271 -2.29 0.19 -3.99
C GLY A 271 -1.62 -0.42 -2.78
N CYS A 272 -1.78 -1.74 -2.59
CA CYS A 272 -1.16 -2.51 -1.52
C CYS A 272 -0.65 -3.85 -2.07
N GLY A 273 0.47 -4.36 -1.54
CA GLY A 273 1.05 -5.61 -2.03
C GLY A 273 1.48 -5.56 -3.51
N VAL A 274 1.85 -4.40 -4.03
CA VAL A 274 2.32 -4.20 -5.41
C VAL A 274 3.83 -3.98 -5.44
N PRO A 275 4.57 -4.58 -6.41
CA PRO A 275 5.96 -4.21 -6.67
C PRO A 275 6.09 -2.71 -6.97
N VAL A 276 7.18 -2.11 -6.52
CA VAL A 276 7.34 -0.64 -6.43
C VAL A 276 7.07 0.05 -7.77
N MET A 277 7.81 -0.30 -8.81
CA MET A 277 7.83 0.47 -10.06
C MET A 277 6.56 0.32 -10.91
N PRO A 278 5.89 -0.85 -10.98
CA PRO A 278 4.61 -0.98 -11.68
C PRO A 278 3.47 -0.10 -11.15
N ALA A 279 3.61 0.42 -9.93
CA ALA A 279 2.62 1.33 -9.33
C ALA A 279 2.81 2.80 -9.73
N PHE A 280 4.01 3.19 -10.24
CA PHE A 280 4.38 4.56 -10.53
C PHE A 280 3.43 5.24 -11.52
N GLY A 281 2.83 6.35 -11.12
CA GLY A 281 1.89 7.12 -11.94
C GLY A 281 0.55 6.43 -12.26
N LEU A 282 0.33 5.19 -11.78
CA LEU A 282 -0.90 4.44 -12.02
C LEU A 282 -1.84 4.42 -10.81
N VAL A 283 -1.29 4.50 -9.60
CA VAL A 283 -2.07 4.63 -8.36
C VAL A 283 -1.96 6.04 -7.79
N ASP A 284 -2.97 6.45 -7.03
CA ASP A 284 -2.98 7.75 -6.38
C ASP A 284 -2.16 7.70 -5.08
N TYR A 285 -2.35 6.64 -4.31
CA TYR A 285 -1.60 6.32 -3.09
C TYR A 285 -1.09 4.89 -3.14
N CYS A 286 0.03 4.62 -2.46
CA CYS A 286 0.60 3.28 -2.39
C CYS A 286 1.18 2.99 -1.02
N ARG A 287 0.86 1.82 -0.48
CA ARG A 287 1.52 1.26 0.70
C ARG A 287 3.01 1.08 0.42
N VAL A 288 3.85 1.66 1.26
CA VAL A 288 5.31 1.60 1.11
C VAL A 288 5.97 0.61 2.07
N SER A 289 5.19 0.03 2.98
CA SER A 289 5.67 -0.88 4.02
C SER A 289 4.89 -2.20 4.04
N CYS A 290 5.35 -3.17 4.85
CA CYS A 290 4.48 -4.20 5.38
C CYS A 290 3.38 -3.55 6.26
N ASP A 291 2.39 -4.33 6.66
CA ASP A 291 1.42 -3.89 7.66
C ASP A 291 2.13 -3.50 8.96
N VAL A 292 1.62 -2.44 9.63
CA VAL A 292 2.00 -2.19 11.02
C VAL A 292 1.53 -3.34 11.89
N GLY A 293 2.20 -3.54 13.03
CA GLY A 293 1.77 -4.52 14.03
C GLY A 293 1.22 -3.83 15.26
N LEU A 294 0.49 -4.58 16.08
CA LEU A 294 0.16 -4.18 17.44
C LEU A 294 1.34 -4.41 18.40
N ASP A 295 2.42 -5.00 17.89
CA ASP A 295 3.73 -5.19 18.52
C ASP A 295 4.78 -4.27 17.86
N TRP A 296 5.83 -3.89 18.63
CA TRP A 296 6.90 -3.03 18.12
C TRP A 296 7.80 -3.75 17.10
N ASP A 297 8.26 -4.95 17.43
CA ASP A 297 9.11 -5.78 16.56
C ASP A 297 8.46 -7.13 16.32
N ASP A 298 8.98 -7.89 15.36
CA ASP A 298 8.42 -9.18 15.00
C ASP A 298 8.58 -10.19 16.17
N VAL A 299 7.49 -10.92 16.41
CA VAL A 299 7.46 -11.99 17.41
C VAL A 299 8.19 -13.24 16.89
N TRP A 300 8.72 -14.07 17.80
CA TRP A 300 9.59 -15.20 17.47
C TRP A 300 8.98 -16.19 16.48
N TYR A 301 7.67 -16.44 16.53
CA TYR A 301 7.01 -17.36 15.61
C TYR A 301 6.92 -16.83 14.18
N MET A 302 6.86 -15.50 13.96
CA MET A 302 6.90 -14.91 12.63
C MET A 302 8.24 -15.20 11.92
N ARG A 303 9.32 -15.27 12.67
CA ARG A 303 10.65 -15.64 12.14
C ARG A 303 10.70 -17.08 11.62
N LEU A 304 9.89 -17.97 12.19
CA LEU A 304 9.88 -19.39 11.85
C LEU A 304 8.86 -19.73 10.74
N PHE A 305 7.69 -19.09 10.73
CA PHE A 305 6.53 -19.50 9.92
C PHE A 305 6.15 -18.50 8.83
N HIS A 306 6.58 -17.25 8.93
CA HIS A 306 6.21 -16.21 7.98
C HIS A 306 7.43 -15.67 7.24
N ARG A 307 7.31 -15.53 5.92
CA ARG A 307 8.32 -14.88 5.08
C ARG A 307 8.27 -13.36 5.24
N GLU A 308 7.09 -12.80 5.50
CA GLU A 308 6.88 -11.39 5.77
C GLU A 308 6.98 -11.14 7.28
N ARG A 309 7.69 -10.09 7.63
CA ARG A 309 7.90 -9.67 9.02
C ARG A 309 7.00 -8.46 9.28
N VAL A 310 5.74 -8.76 9.59
CA VAL A 310 4.72 -7.75 9.89
C VAL A 310 4.94 -7.24 11.32
N SER A 311 5.42 -6.00 11.43
CA SER A 311 5.54 -5.30 12.71
C SER A 311 5.79 -3.80 12.52
N THR A 312 5.58 -3.02 13.56
CA THR A 312 5.65 -1.55 13.52
C THR A 312 7.04 -1.05 13.12
N LYS A 313 8.11 -1.63 13.65
CA LYS A 313 9.50 -1.22 13.37
C LYS A 313 9.88 -1.36 11.89
N PRO A 314 9.68 -2.52 11.20
CA PRO A 314 9.86 -2.60 9.75
C PRO A 314 9.00 -1.64 8.95
N ALA A 315 7.75 -1.37 9.38
CA ALA A 315 6.88 -0.41 8.71
C ALA A 315 7.45 1.01 8.77
N ILE A 316 7.88 1.46 9.96
CA ILE A 316 8.55 2.76 10.15
C ILE A 316 9.82 2.85 9.29
N ASN A 317 10.67 1.81 9.31
CA ASN A 317 11.90 1.78 8.52
C ASN A 317 11.62 1.93 7.02
N ASN A 318 10.64 1.20 6.48
CA ASN A 318 10.27 1.33 5.08
C ASN A 318 9.76 2.74 4.75
N THR A 319 8.94 3.33 5.63
CA THR A 319 8.45 4.71 5.46
C THR A 319 9.61 5.70 5.39
N ILE A 320 10.60 5.57 6.27
CA ILE A 320 11.78 6.44 6.30
C ILE A 320 12.64 6.27 5.03
N PHE A 321 12.98 5.02 4.67
CA PHE A 321 13.94 4.74 3.60
C PHE A 321 13.33 4.72 2.20
N ARG A 322 11.99 4.80 2.07
CA ARG A 322 11.26 4.96 0.80
C ARG A 322 10.57 6.32 0.67
N ARG A 323 10.77 7.25 1.59
CA ARG A 323 10.16 8.58 1.57
C ARG A 323 10.39 9.34 0.27
N GLN A 324 11.48 9.03 -0.44
CA GLN A 324 11.82 9.67 -1.72
C GLN A 324 10.78 9.39 -2.83
N LEU A 325 9.96 8.35 -2.68
CA LEU A 325 8.88 8.04 -3.62
C LEU A 325 7.65 8.92 -3.38
N ASN A 326 7.50 9.45 -2.13
CA ASN A 326 6.38 10.28 -1.74
C ASN A 326 6.31 11.58 -2.55
N GLY A 327 5.16 11.83 -3.19
CA GLY A 327 4.95 13.01 -4.03
C GLY A 327 5.67 12.98 -5.38
N ARG A 328 6.37 11.87 -5.72
CA ARG A 328 7.02 11.66 -7.03
C ARG A 328 6.37 10.54 -7.82
N ALA A 329 6.25 9.39 -7.20
CA ALA A 329 5.62 8.19 -7.78
C ALA A 329 4.11 8.16 -7.54
N TYR A 330 3.74 8.48 -6.32
CA TYR A 330 2.40 8.45 -5.72
C TYR A 330 2.44 9.15 -4.35
N GLY A 331 1.30 9.27 -3.66
CA GLY A 331 1.27 9.57 -2.23
C GLY A 331 1.60 8.32 -1.42
N SER A 332 2.64 8.37 -0.58
CA SER A 332 3.04 7.21 0.24
C SER A 332 2.04 6.94 1.36
N ASP A 333 1.62 5.69 1.47
CA ASP A 333 0.83 5.16 2.59
C ASP A 333 1.75 4.39 3.54
N PRO A 334 2.02 4.93 4.74
CA PRO A 334 2.83 4.28 5.76
C PRO A 334 2.05 3.25 6.59
N ASP A 335 0.77 3.00 6.27
CA ASP A 335 -0.24 2.32 7.08
C ASP A 335 -0.83 3.20 8.19
N VAL A 336 -1.66 2.61 9.04
CA VAL A 336 -2.36 3.30 10.12
C VAL A 336 -1.44 3.60 11.31
N PHE A 337 -1.90 4.46 12.20
CA PHE A 337 -1.33 4.66 13.52
C PHE A 337 -2.38 4.40 14.61
N PHE A 338 -1.91 4.21 15.85
CA PHE A 338 -2.73 3.92 17.02
C PHE A 338 -2.48 4.95 18.12
N LEU A 339 -3.56 5.39 18.77
CA LEU A 339 -3.52 6.15 20.02
C LEU A 339 -4.17 5.38 21.17
N ARG A 340 -4.95 4.31 20.87
CA ARG A 340 -5.61 3.47 21.86
C ARG A 340 -4.60 2.77 22.77
N GLU A 341 -5.04 2.47 24.02
CA GLU A 341 -4.30 1.64 24.96
C GLU A 341 -4.70 0.16 24.87
N GLU A 342 -5.95 -0.09 24.55
CA GLU A 342 -6.54 -1.42 24.49
C GLU A 342 -6.04 -2.20 23.27
N ASN A 343 -5.76 -3.49 23.46
CA ASN A 343 -5.31 -4.39 22.40
C ASN A 343 -4.12 -3.84 21.57
N CYS A 344 -3.22 -3.09 22.19
CA CYS A 344 -2.03 -2.53 21.58
C CYS A 344 -0.86 -2.63 22.57
N LYS A 345 0.21 -3.28 22.16
CA LYS A 345 1.40 -3.49 23.01
C LYS A 345 2.45 -2.40 22.85
N LEU A 346 2.22 -1.44 21.94
CA LEU A 346 3.12 -0.31 21.76
C LEU A 346 3.09 0.59 22.99
N THR A 347 4.26 1.01 23.44
CA THR A 347 4.38 2.04 24.48
C THR A 347 3.89 3.38 23.97
N ALA A 348 3.62 4.33 24.87
CA ALA A 348 3.21 5.69 24.49
C ALA A 348 4.24 6.35 23.55
N GLU A 349 5.54 6.17 23.82
CA GLU A 349 6.63 6.67 22.97
C GLU A 349 6.64 6.03 21.58
N GLN A 350 6.45 4.71 21.50
CA GLN A 350 6.36 3.99 20.23
C GLN A 350 5.15 4.41 19.39
N LYS A 351 3.99 4.59 20.00
CA LYS A 351 2.79 5.15 19.35
C LYS A 351 3.04 6.58 18.84
N HIS A 352 3.67 7.41 19.67
CA HIS A 352 4.04 8.78 19.30
C HIS A 352 5.03 8.78 18.09
N THR A 353 6.04 7.92 18.10
CA THR A 353 7.00 7.77 17.00
C THR A 353 6.29 7.36 15.71
N LEU A 354 5.49 6.29 15.75
CA LEU A 354 4.73 5.81 14.59
C LEU A 354 3.84 6.90 14.00
N ALA A 355 3.01 7.51 14.82
CA ALA A 355 2.05 8.51 14.36
C ALA A 355 2.73 9.79 13.82
N THR A 356 3.85 10.21 14.44
CA THR A 356 4.61 11.37 13.97
C THR A 356 5.35 11.08 12.66
N VAL A 357 5.94 9.90 12.51
CA VAL A 357 6.58 9.48 11.26
C VAL A 357 5.54 9.42 10.13
N ASN A 358 4.37 8.82 10.39
CA ASN A 358 3.28 8.77 9.41
C ASN A 358 2.82 10.17 9.00
N ALA A 359 2.64 11.08 9.96
CA ALA A 359 2.20 12.45 9.69
C ALA A 359 3.21 13.27 8.87
N LEU A 360 4.52 13.08 9.10
CA LEU A 360 5.56 13.89 8.47
C LEU A 360 6.11 13.31 7.16
N LEU A 361 6.13 11.99 7.01
CA LEU A 361 6.76 11.32 5.87
C LEU A 361 5.77 10.63 4.91
N GLY A 362 4.50 10.51 5.30
CA GLY A 362 3.42 9.96 4.47
C GLY A 362 2.55 11.02 3.83
N ASN A 363 1.76 10.61 2.83
CA ASN A 363 0.63 11.37 2.26
C ASN A 363 -0.72 10.74 2.60
N VAL A 364 -0.71 9.62 3.31
CA VAL A 364 -1.89 8.96 3.89
C VAL A 364 -1.73 8.96 5.40
N PHE A 365 -2.79 9.36 6.12
CA PHE A 365 -2.79 9.48 7.58
C PHE A 365 -4.10 8.90 8.13
N LEU A 366 -4.12 7.58 8.32
CA LEU A 366 -5.30 6.85 8.78
C LEU A 366 -5.11 6.37 10.21
N THR A 367 -6.16 6.52 11.03
CA THR A 367 -6.29 5.77 12.28
C THR A 367 -7.15 4.53 12.07
N SER A 368 -6.92 3.51 12.88
CA SER A 368 -7.77 2.31 12.96
C SER A 368 -8.18 2.04 14.41
N ASP A 369 -8.37 3.12 15.16
CA ASP A 369 -8.90 3.10 16.51
C ASP A 369 -10.39 3.48 16.48
N MET A 370 -11.13 3.21 17.58
CA MET A 370 -12.48 3.71 17.76
C MET A 370 -12.44 5.14 18.35
N PRO A 371 -12.71 6.20 17.55
CA PRO A 371 -12.56 7.57 18.05
C PRO A 371 -13.52 7.93 19.18
N SER A 372 -14.67 7.26 19.31
CA SER A 372 -15.58 7.45 20.45
C SER A 372 -14.99 7.06 21.80
N HIS A 373 -13.98 6.17 21.80
CA HIS A 373 -13.29 5.72 23.02
C HIS A 373 -12.10 6.61 23.38
N TYR A 374 -11.74 7.58 22.55
CA TYR A 374 -10.61 8.45 22.83
C TYR A 374 -10.85 9.34 24.05
N THR A 375 -9.88 9.37 24.95
CA THR A 375 -9.77 10.37 26.01
C THR A 375 -9.51 11.76 25.43
N ASP A 376 -9.71 12.81 26.22
CA ASP A 376 -9.41 14.18 25.81
C ASP A 376 -7.93 14.35 25.41
N ALA A 377 -7.02 13.67 26.11
CA ALA A 377 -5.59 13.66 25.78
C ALA A 377 -5.32 13.03 24.40
N GLN A 378 -5.94 11.90 24.09
CA GLN A 378 -5.80 11.25 22.77
C GLN A 378 -6.42 12.10 21.66
N ARG A 379 -7.55 12.76 21.90
CA ARG A 379 -8.16 13.71 20.96
C ARG A 379 -7.25 14.93 20.72
N ALA A 380 -6.62 15.46 21.76
CA ALA A 380 -5.66 16.55 21.63
C ALA A 380 -4.43 16.12 20.83
N GLU A 381 -3.91 14.92 21.09
CA GLU A 381 -2.77 14.35 20.35
C GLU A 381 -3.13 14.11 18.87
N TYR A 382 -4.31 13.56 18.57
CA TYR A 382 -4.78 13.42 17.18
C TYR A 382 -4.79 14.77 16.45
N ARG A 383 -5.36 15.82 17.08
CA ARG A 383 -5.40 17.16 16.46
C ARG A 383 -3.99 17.72 16.22
N ARG A 384 -3.08 17.55 17.17
CA ARG A 384 -1.67 17.93 17.01
C ARG A 384 -1.02 17.22 15.82
N LEU A 385 -1.18 15.91 15.75
CA LEU A 385 -0.65 15.08 14.65
C LEU A 385 -1.28 15.47 13.31
N ARG A 386 -2.58 15.75 13.30
CA ARG A 386 -3.30 16.22 12.12
C ARG A 386 -2.75 17.56 11.64
N THR A 387 -2.46 18.50 12.55
CA THR A 387 -1.81 19.76 12.22
C THR A 387 -0.43 19.54 11.59
N LEU A 388 0.38 18.63 12.14
CA LEU A 388 1.65 18.24 11.52
C LEU A 388 1.45 17.68 10.11
N PHE A 389 0.52 16.77 9.94
CA PHE A 389 0.21 16.16 8.65
C PHE A 389 -0.19 17.22 7.62
N GLU A 390 -1.06 18.13 7.95
CA GLU A 390 -1.59 19.13 7.01
C GLU A 390 -0.62 20.26 6.70
N HIS A 391 0.08 20.77 7.72
CA HIS A 391 0.78 22.05 7.63
C HIS A 391 2.31 21.97 7.68
N ALA A 392 2.89 20.80 8.01
CA ALA A 392 4.35 20.65 7.94
C ALA A 392 4.83 20.70 6.48
N THR A 393 5.86 21.51 6.25
CA THR A 393 6.50 21.70 4.94
C THR A 393 8.01 21.53 5.04
N GLN A 394 8.69 21.39 3.91
CA GLN A 394 10.15 21.21 3.82
C GLN A 394 10.68 20.10 4.74
N VAL A 395 9.94 18.98 4.80
CA VAL A 395 10.27 17.86 5.68
C VAL A 395 11.53 17.16 5.17
N GLN A 396 12.52 17.07 6.04
CA GLN A 396 13.79 16.36 5.82
C GLN A 396 13.96 15.31 6.91
N ALA A 397 14.32 14.09 6.53
CA ALA A 397 14.55 13.00 7.46
C ALA A 397 15.93 12.39 7.25
N GLU A 398 16.62 12.12 8.35
CA GLU A 398 17.96 11.54 8.38
C GLU A 398 18.03 10.47 9.46
N ALA A 399 18.31 9.23 9.06
CA ALA A 399 18.57 8.14 9.99
C ALA A 399 20.07 7.95 10.13
N GLU A 400 20.58 8.02 11.36
CA GLU A 400 21.99 7.88 11.70
C GLU A 400 22.14 7.32 13.11
N ASN A 401 23.03 6.31 13.29
CA ASN A 401 23.33 5.70 14.57
C ASN A 401 22.09 5.31 15.37
N ASP A 402 21.17 4.58 14.72
CA ASP A 402 19.91 4.10 15.29
C ASP A 402 18.93 5.20 15.72
N ARG A 403 19.16 6.44 15.29
CA ARG A 403 18.29 7.59 15.53
C ARG A 403 17.74 8.17 14.25
N LEU A 404 16.48 8.60 14.31
CA LEU A 404 15.82 9.37 13.27
C LEU A 404 15.76 10.83 13.67
N TYR A 405 16.34 11.68 12.84
CA TYR A 405 16.21 13.13 12.94
C TYR A 405 15.26 13.63 11.86
N ILE A 406 14.21 14.35 12.24
CA ILE A 406 13.30 15.00 11.30
C ILE A 406 13.37 16.51 11.53
N ARG A 407 13.61 17.26 10.45
CA ARG A 407 13.55 18.72 10.42
C ARG A 407 12.42 19.13 9.49
N TYR A 408 11.63 20.11 9.89
CA TYR A 408 10.50 20.60 9.10
C TYR A 408 10.16 22.03 9.47
N LEU A 409 9.38 22.70 8.63
CA LEU A 409 8.75 23.97 8.97
C LEU A 409 7.29 23.72 9.36
N LEU A 410 6.87 24.24 10.49
CA LEU A 410 5.48 24.31 10.88
C LEU A 410 5.08 25.78 10.95
N GLU A 411 4.14 26.20 10.10
CA GLU A 411 3.72 27.60 9.98
C GLU A 411 4.92 28.56 9.82
N GLY A 412 5.91 28.14 9.01
CA GLY A 412 7.14 28.91 8.78
C GLY A 412 8.19 28.82 9.87
N THR A 413 7.89 28.22 11.02
CA THR A 413 8.81 28.05 12.15
C THR A 413 9.60 26.76 12.06
N PRO A 414 10.96 26.79 12.06
CA PRO A 414 11.78 25.60 12.04
C PRO A 414 11.58 24.71 13.29
N GLN A 415 11.37 23.43 13.05
CA GLN A 415 11.21 22.39 14.07
C GLN A 415 12.21 21.26 13.85
N LYS A 416 12.59 20.59 14.95
CA LYS A 416 13.44 19.39 14.92
C LYS A 416 12.94 18.36 15.91
N LEU A 417 12.82 17.13 15.45
CA LEU A 417 12.50 15.95 16.26
C LEU A 417 13.64 14.93 16.17
N CYS A 418 13.78 14.14 17.23
CA CYS A 418 14.70 13.01 17.29
C CYS A 418 14.00 11.83 17.94
N PHE A 419 14.06 10.67 17.30
CA PHE A 419 13.49 9.42 17.78
C PHE A 419 14.56 8.35 17.83
N ASP A 420 14.53 7.51 18.86
CA ASP A 420 15.31 6.27 18.92
C ASP A 420 14.51 5.19 18.14
N LEU A 421 15.14 4.59 17.13
CA LEU A 421 14.47 3.62 16.22
C LEU A 421 14.70 2.16 16.66
N PHE A 422 15.73 1.86 17.47
CA PHE A 422 16.19 0.51 17.75
C PHE A 422 16.45 0.26 19.25
#